data_959a0ac44cdde02b70b5633ce2d6080d
#
_entry.id   959a0ac44cdde02b70b5633ce2d6080d
#
_cell.length_a   1.000
_cell.length_b   1.000
_cell.length_c   1.000
_cell.angle_alpha   90.00
_cell.angle_beta   90.00
_cell.angle_gamma   90.00
#
_symmetry.space_group_name_H-M   'P 1'
#
loop_
_entity.id
_entity.type
_entity.pdbx_description
1 polymer ?
#
loop_
_entity_poly.entity_id
_entity_poly.type
_entity_poly.pdbx_seq_one_letter_code
_entity_poly.pdbx_strand_id
1 'polypeptide(L)'
;MININNISIELGGKQIITDFSDQIPGASITVILGPNGSGKSTLLNAIAGDIKPTTGTITIDETNPALTPASKLSKLRAMAIQNQNYTLGFTVKQIIDMAGDSKEIIEALALTELADRQVTTLSGGEAQRVSIATAIAQKTPVLLLDEPLAAQDIENRERIIKLLQKLAASGTTVVLVAHSSESELTWADKVINLYFL
;
A
#
# COMPACT_ATOMS: atom_id res chain seq x y z
N MET A 1 1.13 11.87 9.21
CA MET A 1 0.04 12.57 8.48
C MET A 1 0.50 12.84 7.05
N ILE A 2 -0.38 12.65 6.04
CA ILE A 2 -0.05 12.93 4.64
C ILE A 2 -0.91 14.08 4.16
N ASN A 3 -0.30 15.13 3.61
CA ASN A 3 -1.01 16.27 3.05
C ASN A 3 -0.85 16.28 1.53
N ILE A 4 -1.95 16.42 0.83
CA ILE A 4 -2.04 16.51 -0.63
C ILE A 4 -2.61 17.90 -0.96
N ASN A 5 -1.83 18.72 -1.64
CA ASN A 5 -2.20 20.13 -1.87
C ASN A 5 -2.21 20.44 -3.37
N ASN A 6 -3.39 20.61 -3.93
CA ASN A 6 -3.67 21.04 -5.32
C ASN A 6 -2.83 20.30 -6.37
N ILE A 7 -2.75 18.98 -6.22
CA ILE A 7 -1.96 18.19 -7.17
C ILE A 7 -2.70 17.97 -8.47
N SER A 8 -1.96 18.07 -9.57
CA SER A 8 -2.37 17.54 -10.85
C SER A 8 -1.30 16.57 -11.35
N ILE A 9 -1.71 15.48 -11.99
CA ILE A 9 -0.81 14.44 -12.49
C ILE A 9 -1.16 14.14 -13.94
N GLU A 10 -0.17 14.29 -14.81
CA GLU A 10 -0.24 13.94 -16.22
C GLU A 10 0.72 12.78 -16.52
N LEU A 11 0.25 11.75 -17.22
CA LEU A 11 1.04 10.61 -17.66
C LEU A 11 0.82 10.35 -19.15
N GLY A 12 1.92 10.37 -19.92
CA GLY A 12 1.86 10.12 -21.36
C GLY A 12 0.98 11.11 -22.12
N GLY A 13 0.92 12.38 -21.70
CA GLY A 13 0.07 13.42 -22.31
C GLY A 13 -1.41 13.35 -21.90
N LYS A 14 -1.77 12.45 -20.99
CA LYS A 14 -3.14 12.33 -20.49
C LYS A 14 -3.21 12.83 -19.05
N GLN A 15 -4.14 13.75 -18.78
CA GLN A 15 -4.46 14.19 -17.44
C GLN A 15 -5.15 13.04 -16.66
N ILE A 16 -4.57 12.65 -15.54
CA ILE A 16 -5.08 11.54 -14.70
C ILE A 16 -5.74 12.10 -13.44
N ILE A 17 -5.13 13.10 -12.81
CA ILE A 17 -5.67 13.77 -11.60
C ILE A 17 -5.59 15.26 -11.85
N THR A 18 -6.64 16.01 -11.48
CA THR A 18 -6.74 17.45 -11.66
C THR A 18 -7.09 18.13 -10.34
N ASP A 19 -6.27 19.12 -9.92
CA ASP A 19 -6.49 20.01 -8.77
C ASP A 19 -6.97 19.31 -7.49
N PHE A 20 -6.45 18.10 -7.23
CA PHE A 20 -6.87 17.30 -6.09
C PHE A 20 -6.16 17.72 -4.80
N SER A 21 -6.95 17.91 -3.74
CA SER A 21 -6.45 18.20 -2.40
C SER A 21 -7.16 17.32 -1.38
N ASP A 22 -6.39 16.75 -0.46
CA ASP A 22 -6.92 15.99 0.67
C ASP A 22 -5.87 15.86 1.79
N GLN A 23 -6.28 15.37 2.95
CA GLN A 23 -5.42 15.12 4.09
C GLN A 23 -5.69 13.72 4.65
N ILE A 24 -4.66 12.89 4.74
CA ILE A 24 -4.73 11.55 5.32
C ILE A 24 -4.23 11.63 6.77
N PRO A 25 -5.08 11.28 7.75
CA PRO A 25 -4.68 11.29 9.16
C PRO A 25 -3.52 10.32 9.44
N GLY A 26 -2.68 10.66 10.41
CA GLY A 26 -1.68 9.73 10.93
C GLY A 26 -2.32 8.61 11.76
N ALA A 27 -1.66 7.45 11.87
CA ALA A 27 -2.12 6.32 12.68
C ALA A 27 -3.56 5.90 12.35
N SER A 28 -3.90 5.82 11.07
CA SER A 28 -5.24 5.54 10.56
C SER A 28 -5.19 4.67 9.31
N ILE A 29 -6.34 4.12 8.93
CA ILE A 29 -6.53 3.40 7.67
C ILE A 29 -7.34 4.26 6.72
N THR A 30 -6.74 4.66 5.60
CA THR A 30 -7.43 5.37 4.52
C THR A 30 -7.55 4.48 3.29
N VAL A 31 -8.75 4.38 2.73
CA VAL A 31 -9.03 3.60 1.51
C VAL A 31 -9.29 4.55 0.35
N ILE A 32 -8.61 4.33 -0.78
CA ILE A 32 -8.83 5.04 -2.03
C ILE A 32 -9.76 4.20 -2.91
N LEU A 33 -10.93 4.74 -3.21
CA LEU A 33 -11.94 4.15 -4.09
C LEU A 33 -12.07 4.90 -5.42
N GLY A 34 -12.62 4.23 -6.40
CA GLY A 34 -12.94 4.80 -7.72
C GLY A 34 -13.02 3.72 -8.80
N PRO A 35 -13.58 4.03 -9.97
CA PRO A 35 -13.64 3.10 -11.08
C PRO A 35 -12.25 2.74 -11.63
N ASN A 36 -12.18 1.74 -12.50
CA ASN A 36 -10.94 1.43 -13.21
C ASN A 36 -10.50 2.63 -14.06
N GLY A 37 -9.23 2.98 -13.97
CA GLY A 37 -8.67 4.12 -14.69
C GLY A 37 -8.90 5.50 -14.05
N SER A 38 -9.51 5.59 -12.84
CA SER A 38 -9.72 6.87 -12.14
C SER A 38 -8.46 7.47 -11.51
N GLY A 39 -7.32 6.79 -11.59
CA GLY A 39 -6.07 7.31 -11.03
C GLY A 39 -5.73 6.84 -9.61
N LYS A 40 -6.43 5.82 -9.05
CA LYS A 40 -6.16 5.31 -7.69
C LYS A 40 -4.70 4.90 -7.47
N SER A 41 -4.19 3.99 -8.29
CA SER A 41 -2.79 3.56 -8.22
C SER A 41 -1.82 4.70 -8.56
N THR A 42 -2.23 5.64 -9.44
CA THR A 42 -1.45 6.84 -9.74
C THR A 42 -1.34 7.74 -8.51
N LEU A 43 -2.43 7.96 -7.78
CA LEU A 43 -2.40 8.71 -6.52
C LEU A 43 -1.55 8.01 -5.47
N LEU A 44 -1.70 6.68 -5.32
CA LEU A 44 -0.90 5.89 -4.38
C LEU A 44 0.60 5.98 -4.71
N ASN A 45 0.98 5.85 -5.99
CA ASN A 45 2.37 6.00 -6.45
C ASN A 45 2.90 7.44 -6.27
N ALA A 46 2.04 8.45 -6.39
CA ALA A 46 2.42 9.83 -6.12
C ALA A 46 2.68 10.05 -4.61
N ILE A 47 1.85 9.47 -3.74
CA ILE A 47 2.10 9.46 -2.28
C ILE A 47 3.39 8.70 -1.97
N ALA A 48 3.67 7.60 -2.68
CA ALA A 48 4.92 6.86 -2.54
C ALA A 48 6.16 7.65 -2.97
N GLY A 49 6.01 8.69 -3.80
CA GLY A 49 7.11 9.47 -4.39
C GLY A 49 7.67 8.87 -5.68
N ASP A 50 7.04 7.81 -6.21
CA ASP A 50 7.44 7.16 -7.46
C ASP A 50 6.91 7.92 -8.69
N ILE A 51 5.83 8.69 -8.51
CA ILE A 51 5.30 9.64 -9.50
C ILE A 51 5.35 11.05 -8.91
N LYS A 52 6.00 11.97 -9.63
CA LYS A 52 6.02 13.38 -9.25
C LYS A 52 4.77 14.08 -9.82
N PRO A 53 3.97 14.78 -9.01
CA PRO A 53 2.88 15.63 -9.52
C PRO A 53 3.41 16.68 -10.50
N THR A 54 2.61 16.99 -11.53
CA THR A 54 2.89 18.05 -12.51
C THR A 54 2.74 19.41 -11.84
N THR A 55 1.74 19.55 -10.98
CA THR A 55 1.53 20.75 -10.13
C THR A 55 1.19 20.33 -8.72
N GLY A 56 1.27 21.26 -7.77
CA GLY A 56 0.97 21.00 -6.36
C GLY A 56 2.05 20.20 -5.64
N THR A 57 1.74 19.74 -4.44
CA THR A 57 2.71 19.05 -3.58
C THR A 57 2.04 17.96 -2.74
N ILE A 58 2.80 16.89 -2.47
CA ILE A 58 2.46 15.88 -1.47
C ILE A 58 3.54 15.90 -0.40
N THR A 59 3.14 15.84 0.87
CA THR A 59 4.10 15.70 1.98
C THR A 59 3.66 14.60 2.93
N ILE A 60 4.63 13.86 3.45
CA ILE A 60 4.50 12.90 4.55
C ILE A 60 5.27 13.49 5.73
N ASP A 61 4.58 13.90 6.80
CA ASP A 61 5.17 14.57 7.95
C ASP A 61 6.19 15.66 7.52
N GLU A 62 5.73 16.61 6.69
CA GLU A 62 6.51 17.72 6.10
C GLU A 62 7.57 17.30 5.04
N THR A 63 7.87 16.02 4.88
CA THR A 63 8.82 15.52 3.88
C THR A 63 8.14 15.32 2.53
N ASN A 64 8.64 15.94 1.46
CA ASN A 64 8.15 15.70 0.10
C ASN A 64 8.76 14.39 -0.46
N PRO A 65 7.97 13.32 -0.65
CA PRO A 65 8.49 12.02 -1.07
C PRO A 65 9.11 12.04 -2.48
N ALA A 66 8.56 12.82 -3.41
CA ALA A 66 9.08 12.92 -4.78
C ALA A 66 10.46 13.62 -4.90
N LEU A 67 10.88 14.31 -3.84
CA LEU A 67 12.17 15.00 -3.76
C LEU A 67 13.13 14.33 -2.77
N THR A 68 12.71 13.26 -2.13
CA THR A 68 13.48 12.58 -1.07
C THR A 68 14.32 11.45 -1.67
N PRO A 69 15.63 11.38 -1.36
CA PRO A 69 16.46 10.26 -1.79
C PRO A 69 15.94 8.91 -1.32
N ALA A 70 16.07 7.87 -2.16
CA ALA A 70 15.54 6.53 -1.90
C ALA A 70 15.93 5.95 -0.52
N SER A 71 17.16 6.21 -0.05
CA SER A 71 17.65 5.75 1.26
C SER A 71 16.95 6.38 2.46
N LYS A 72 16.37 7.57 2.31
CA LYS A 72 15.54 8.22 3.33
C LYS A 72 14.07 7.83 3.13
N LEU A 73 13.61 7.75 1.90
CA LEU A 73 12.25 7.40 1.54
C LEU A 73 11.89 5.98 2.01
N SER A 74 12.81 5.01 1.90
CA SER A 74 12.63 3.64 2.39
C SER A 74 12.44 3.52 3.91
N LYS A 75 12.82 4.54 4.68
CA LYS A 75 12.56 4.62 6.13
C LYS A 75 11.24 5.31 6.46
N LEU A 76 10.69 6.04 5.52
CA LEU A 76 9.46 6.81 5.68
C LEU A 76 8.23 6.00 5.28
N ARG A 77 8.33 5.23 4.19
CA ARG A 77 7.22 4.45 3.67
C ARG A 77 7.66 3.10 3.12
N ALA A 78 6.81 2.10 3.24
CA ALA A 78 6.87 0.83 2.52
C ALA A 78 5.67 0.70 1.60
N MET A 79 5.82 -0.05 0.50
CA MET A 79 4.74 -0.27 -0.46
C MET A 79 4.68 -1.73 -0.88
N ALA A 80 3.46 -2.29 -0.89
CA ALA A 80 3.15 -3.54 -1.56
C ALA A 80 2.36 -3.24 -2.84
N ILE A 81 2.91 -3.65 -3.98
CA ILE A 81 2.31 -3.45 -5.30
C ILE A 81 1.41 -4.62 -5.67
N GLN A 82 0.41 -4.35 -6.51
CA GLN A 82 -0.37 -5.37 -7.19
C GLN A 82 0.54 -6.17 -8.14
N ASN A 83 0.35 -7.47 -8.24
CA ASN A 83 1.09 -8.34 -9.17
C ASN A 83 2.62 -8.33 -9.00
N GLN A 84 3.09 -8.67 -7.81
CA GLN A 84 4.51 -8.91 -7.58
C GLN A 84 4.99 -10.13 -8.36
N ASN A 85 5.85 -9.93 -9.36
CA ASN A 85 6.50 -11.00 -10.12
C ASN A 85 7.86 -11.33 -9.50
N TYR A 86 7.96 -12.48 -8.87
CA TYR A 86 9.23 -13.00 -8.35
C TYR A 86 9.96 -13.79 -9.42
N THR A 87 11.16 -13.37 -9.76
CA THR A 87 12.02 -14.05 -10.78
C THR A 87 13.14 -14.86 -10.17
N LEU A 88 13.42 -14.67 -8.87
CA LEU A 88 14.49 -15.37 -8.16
C LEU A 88 13.92 -16.47 -7.27
N GLY A 89 14.64 -17.60 -7.15
CA GLY A 89 14.21 -18.79 -6.41
C GLY A 89 14.39 -18.68 -4.88
N PHE A 90 14.18 -17.50 -4.29
CA PHE A 90 14.16 -17.35 -2.84
C PHE A 90 12.91 -17.98 -2.23
N THR A 91 13.02 -18.44 -0.98
CA THR A 91 11.84 -18.86 -0.23
C THR A 91 11.05 -17.66 0.29
N VAL A 92 9.77 -17.90 0.65
CA VAL A 92 8.90 -16.88 1.27
C VAL A 92 9.58 -16.27 2.49
N LYS A 93 10.11 -17.11 3.38
CA LYS A 93 10.81 -16.66 4.58
C LYS A 93 12.02 -15.78 4.24
N GLN A 94 12.85 -16.20 3.28
CA GLN A 94 14.02 -15.43 2.87
C GLN A 94 13.64 -14.04 2.35
N ILE A 95 12.61 -13.92 1.52
CA ILE A 95 12.15 -12.63 0.98
C ILE A 95 11.71 -11.68 2.10
N ILE A 96 10.93 -12.20 3.06
CA ILE A 96 10.43 -11.37 4.16
C ILE A 96 11.56 -11.00 5.13
N ASP A 97 12.47 -11.94 5.45
CA ASP A 97 13.64 -11.71 6.33
C ASP A 97 14.61 -10.65 5.78
N MET A 98 14.72 -10.52 4.45
CA MET A 98 15.49 -9.43 3.82
C MET A 98 14.94 -8.05 4.13
N ALA A 99 13.64 -7.94 4.40
CA ALA A 99 12.97 -6.69 4.72
C ALA A 99 12.95 -6.40 6.24
N GLY A 100 12.95 -7.45 7.08
CA GLY A 100 12.94 -7.33 8.53
C GLY A 100 12.52 -8.61 9.24
N ASP A 101 12.16 -8.51 10.52
CA ASP A 101 11.70 -9.66 11.31
C ASP A 101 10.37 -10.20 10.78
N SER A 102 10.39 -11.47 10.35
CA SER A 102 9.28 -12.10 9.63
C SER A 102 8.35 -12.94 10.50
N LYS A 103 8.75 -13.34 11.70
CA LYS A 103 8.09 -14.43 12.45
C LYS A 103 6.60 -14.18 12.70
N GLU A 104 6.27 -13.07 13.34
CA GLU A 104 4.87 -12.74 13.68
C GLU A 104 4.05 -12.43 12.41
N ILE A 105 4.68 -11.86 11.38
CA ILE A 105 4.01 -11.46 10.14
C ILE A 105 3.66 -12.68 9.31
N ILE A 106 4.55 -13.67 9.22
CA ILE A 106 4.32 -14.95 8.53
C ILE A 106 3.10 -15.67 9.13
N GLU A 107 3.01 -15.72 10.45
CA GLU A 107 1.87 -16.34 11.14
C GLU A 107 0.59 -15.54 10.91
N ALA A 108 0.62 -14.23 11.08
CA ALA A 108 -0.55 -13.34 10.94
C ALA A 108 -1.17 -13.41 9.54
N LEU A 109 -0.36 -13.61 8.49
CA LEU A 109 -0.80 -13.69 7.10
C LEU A 109 -0.97 -15.13 6.57
N ALA A 110 -1.01 -16.14 7.47
CA ALA A 110 -1.15 -17.55 7.12
C ALA A 110 -0.12 -18.02 6.05
N LEU A 111 1.15 -17.64 6.25
CA LEU A 111 2.27 -17.99 5.37
C LEU A 111 3.18 -19.08 5.98
N THR A 112 2.87 -19.62 7.15
CA THR A 112 3.72 -20.56 7.89
C THR A 112 4.04 -21.81 7.08
N GLU A 113 3.02 -22.43 6.46
CA GLU A 113 3.20 -23.61 5.63
C GLU A 113 3.91 -23.33 4.29
N LEU A 114 3.96 -22.06 3.91
CA LEU A 114 4.60 -21.60 2.68
C LEU A 114 6.02 -21.06 2.93
N ALA A 115 6.46 -20.95 4.19
CA ALA A 115 7.70 -20.26 4.57
C ALA A 115 8.95 -20.76 3.81
N ASP A 116 9.06 -22.06 3.61
CA ASP A 116 10.17 -22.69 2.91
C ASP A 116 9.92 -22.90 1.40
N ARG A 117 8.74 -22.53 0.91
CA ARG A 117 8.37 -22.67 -0.50
C ARG A 117 8.98 -21.52 -1.32
N GLN A 118 9.40 -21.83 -2.56
CA GLN A 118 9.92 -20.81 -3.47
C GLN A 118 8.82 -19.84 -3.91
N VAL A 119 9.10 -18.54 -3.86
CA VAL A 119 8.13 -17.48 -4.21
C VAL A 119 7.68 -17.55 -5.68
N THR A 120 8.48 -18.11 -6.57
CA THR A 120 8.16 -18.32 -7.98
C THR A 120 7.07 -19.37 -8.22
N THR A 121 6.71 -20.17 -7.20
CA THR A 121 5.71 -21.25 -7.29
C THR A 121 4.39 -20.91 -6.62
N LEU A 122 4.25 -19.69 -6.12
CA LEU A 122 3.07 -19.21 -5.40
C LEU A 122 1.91 -18.88 -6.35
N SER A 123 0.69 -19.08 -5.88
CA SER A 123 -0.49 -18.51 -6.51
C SER A 123 -0.49 -16.97 -6.36
N GLY A 124 -1.30 -16.27 -7.18
CA GLY A 124 -1.39 -14.81 -7.10
C GLY A 124 -1.76 -14.28 -5.72
N GLY A 125 -2.72 -14.91 -5.03
CA GLY A 125 -3.11 -14.53 -3.68
C GLY A 125 -2.02 -14.79 -2.63
N GLU A 126 -1.28 -15.91 -2.74
CA GLU A 126 -0.12 -16.20 -1.88
C GLU A 126 1.01 -15.18 -2.11
N ALA A 127 1.34 -14.88 -3.38
CA ALA A 127 2.35 -13.89 -3.74
C ALA A 127 1.98 -12.49 -3.22
N GLN A 128 0.70 -12.13 -3.30
CA GLN A 128 0.19 -10.86 -2.75
C GLN A 128 0.37 -10.80 -1.24
N ARG A 129 0.04 -11.88 -0.49
CA ARG A 129 0.30 -11.91 0.96
C ARG A 129 1.78 -11.81 1.31
N VAL A 130 2.68 -12.41 0.51
CA VAL A 130 4.13 -12.26 0.68
C VAL A 130 4.58 -10.82 0.43
N SER A 131 4.03 -10.14 -0.59
CA SER A 131 4.29 -8.72 -0.86
C SER A 131 3.87 -7.84 0.31
N ILE A 132 2.65 -8.06 0.86
CA ILE A 132 2.15 -7.36 2.05
C ILE A 132 3.07 -7.62 3.26
N ALA A 133 3.43 -8.89 3.51
CA ALA A 133 4.33 -9.28 4.59
C ALA A 133 5.68 -8.56 4.49
N THR A 134 6.27 -8.52 3.29
CA THR A 134 7.55 -7.85 3.02
C THR A 134 7.47 -6.35 3.28
N ALA A 135 6.37 -5.70 2.89
CA ALA A 135 6.17 -4.28 3.17
C ALA A 135 6.01 -4.00 4.67
N ILE A 136 5.24 -4.82 5.39
CA ILE A 136 5.05 -4.68 6.84
C ILE A 136 6.35 -4.92 7.62
N ALA A 137 7.18 -5.89 7.19
CA ALA A 137 8.45 -6.22 7.83
C ALA A 137 9.44 -5.04 7.86
N GLN A 138 9.32 -4.07 6.95
CA GLN A 138 10.14 -2.86 6.93
C GLN A 138 9.86 -1.91 8.11
N LYS A 139 8.74 -2.06 8.83
CA LYS A 139 8.35 -1.28 10.02
C LYS A 139 8.42 0.24 9.80
N THR A 140 7.92 0.71 8.67
CA THR A 140 7.89 2.14 8.32
C THR A 140 6.67 2.85 8.90
N PRO A 141 6.72 4.19 9.13
CA PRO A 141 5.57 4.98 9.60
C PRO A 141 4.37 4.97 8.65
N VAL A 142 4.62 4.81 7.34
CA VAL A 142 3.57 4.77 6.31
C VAL A 142 3.63 3.45 5.55
N LEU A 143 2.47 2.80 5.41
CA LEU A 143 2.29 1.58 4.64
C LEU A 143 1.31 1.84 3.49
N LEU A 144 1.77 1.63 2.26
CA LEU A 144 1.01 1.82 1.03
C LEU A 144 0.71 0.47 0.38
N LEU A 145 -0.56 0.20 0.07
CA LEU A 145 -0.97 -1.11 -0.45
C LEU A 145 -1.85 -0.93 -1.70
N ASP A 146 -1.39 -1.47 -2.82
CA ASP A 146 -2.18 -1.46 -4.05
C ASP A 146 -2.99 -2.76 -4.17
N GLU A 147 -4.31 -2.65 -4.00
CA GLU A 147 -5.30 -3.72 -4.04
C GLU A 147 -4.96 -4.96 -3.17
N PRO A 148 -4.63 -4.79 -1.88
CA PRO A 148 -4.14 -5.88 -1.03
C PRO A 148 -5.19 -6.98 -0.77
N LEU A 149 -6.47 -6.67 -0.96
CA LEU A 149 -7.60 -7.56 -0.72
C LEU A 149 -8.09 -8.27 -2.00
N ALA A 150 -7.53 -7.93 -3.17
CA ALA A 150 -7.85 -8.60 -4.41
C ALA A 150 -7.31 -10.04 -4.39
N ALA A 151 -8.01 -10.96 -5.08
CA ALA A 151 -7.64 -12.38 -5.16
C ALA A 151 -7.47 -13.10 -3.81
N GLN A 152 -8.02 -12.56 -2.72
CA GLN A 152 -8.06 -13.20 -1.41
C GLN A 152 -9.45 -13.79 -1.14
N ASP A 153 -9.50 -14.97 -0.54
CA ASP A 153 -10.73 -15.51 0.04
C ASP A 153 -11.17 -14.70 1.27
N ILE A 154 -12.36 -14.98 1.77
CA ILE A 154 -12.97 -14.23 2.89
C ILE A 154 -12.09 -14.28 4.14
N GLU A 155 -11.54 -15.45 4.47
CA GLU A 155 -10.73 -15.63 5.69
C GLU A 155 -9.42 -14.82 5.61
N ASN A 156 -8.72 -14.88 4.47
CA ASN A 156 -7.48 -14.12 4.27
C ASN A 156 -7.74 -12.61 4.20
N ARG A 157 -8.87 -12.17 3.61
CA ARG A 157 -9.28 -10.76 3.65
C ARG A 157 -9.44 -10.26 5.08
N GLU A 158 -10.16 -11.01 5.93
CA GLU A 158 -10.35 -10.66 7.34
C GLU A 158 -9.03 -10.62 8.11
N ARG A 159 -8.12 -11.57 7.87
CA ARG A 159 -6.78 -11.61 8.48
C ARG A 159 -5.99 -10.35 8.12
N ILE A 160 -5.97 -9.97 6.85
CA ILE A 160 -5.29 -8.75 6.37
C ILE A 160 -5.90 -7.53 7.06
N ILE A 161 -7.22 -7.37 7.05
CA ILE A 161 -7.91 -6.22 7.66
C ILE A 161 -7.58 -6.11 9.14
N LYS A 162 -7.67 -7.20 9.91
CA LYS A 162 -7.33 -7.23 11.35
C LYS A 162 -5.87 -6.82 11.60
N LEU A 163 -4.95 -7.26 10.73
CA LEU A 163 -3.55 -6.90 10.83
C LEU A 163 -3.35 -5.40 10.55
N LEU A 164 -4.00 -4.85 9.52
CA LEU A 164 -3.93 -3.42 9.20
C LEU A 164 -4.49 -2.57 10.34
N GLN A 165 -5.62 -2.98 10.97
CA GLN A 165 -6.17 -2.31 12.14
C GLN A 165 -5.20 -2.33 13.32
N LYS A 166 -4.52 -3.46 13.59
CA LYS A 166 -3.49 -3.55 14.64
C LYS A 166 -2.31 -2.60 14.35
N LEU A 167 -1.87 -2.51 13.09
CA LEU A 167 -0.80 -1.61 12.68
C LEU A 167 -1.20 -0.14 12.85
N ALA A 168 -2.39 0.24 12.43
CA ALA A 168 -2.91 1.60 12.61
C ALA A 168 -3.01 1.97 14.10
N ALA A 169 -3.56 1.08 14.92
CA ALA A 169 -3.63 1.26 16.38
C ALA A 169 -2.24 1.38 17.05
N SER A 170 -1.18 0.83 16.44
CA SER A 170 0.21 0.97 16.91
C SER A 170 0.96 2.15 16.32
N GLY A 171 0.28 3.03 15.55
CA GLY A 171 0.85 4.27 15.05
C GLY A 171 1.20 4.30 13.55
N THR A 172 0.99 3.21 12.81
CA THR A 172 1.24 3.17 11.37
C THR A 172 0.12 3.86 10.60
N THR A 173 0.44 4.72 9.65
CA THR A 173 -0.53 5.27 8.69
C THR A 173 -0.64 4.32 7.50
N VAL A 174 -1.83 3.75 7.29
CA VAL A 174 -2.09 2.81 6.21
C VAL A 174 -2.92 3.48 5.12
N VAL A 175 -2.45 3.41 3.89
CA VAL A 175 -3.22 3.88 2.71
C VAL A 175 -3.33 2.72 1.74
N LEU A 176 -4.55 2.37 1.35
CA LEU A 176 -4.75 1.29 0.38
C LEU A 176 -5.75 1.63 -0.70
N VAL A 177 -5.53 1.05 -1.87
CA VAL A 177 -6.49 1.05 -2.97
C VAL A 177 -7.39 -0.18 -2.84
N ALA A 178 -8.70 -0.02 -3.03
CA ALA A 178 -9.63 -1.12 -3.05
C ALA A 178 -10.69 -0.98 -4.17
N HIS A 179 -11.28 -2.12 -4.53
CA HIS A 179 -12.45 -2.24 -5.38
C HIS A 179 -13.60 -2.81 -4.54
N SER A 180 -14.19 -1.99 -3.69
CA SER A 180 -15.29 -2.38 -2.81
C SER A 180 -16.34 -1.28 -2.80
N SER A 181 -17.56 -1.59 -2.38
CA SER A 181 -18.53 -0.55 -2.05
C SER A 181 -18.12 0.15 -0.75
N GLU A 182 -18.41 1.44 -0.63
CA GLU A 182 -18.10 2.20 0.58
C GLU A 182 -18.75 1.61 1.83
N SER A 183 -19.94 1.02 1.68
CA SER A 183 -20.67 0.33 2.76
C SER A 183 -19.93 -0.89 3.34
N GLU A 184 -18.99 -1.48 2.60
CA GLU A 184 -18.17 -2.61 3.06
C GLU A 184 -16.92 -2.17 3.83
N LEU A 185 -16.63 -0.87 3.87
CA LEU A 185 -15.40 -0.30 4.42
C LEU A 185 -15.56 0.25 5.84
N THR A 186 -16.48 -0.30 6.62
CA THR A 186 -16.75 0.13 8.02
C THR A 186 -15.53 0.00 8.95
N TRP A 187 -14.50 -0.71 8.50
CA TRP A 187 -13.24 -0.91 9.21
C TRP A 187 -12.17 0.15 8.87
N ALA A 188 -12.43 1.02 7.88
CA ALA A 188 -11.54 2.11 7.49
C ALA A 188 -11.90 3.41 8.23
N ASP A 189 -10.90 4.20 8.60
CA ASP A 189 -11.10 5.48 9.28
C ASP A 189 -11.47 6.59 8.29
N LYS A 190 -11.03 6.47 7.03
CA LYS A 190 -11.28 7.43 5.97
C LYS A 190 -11.42 6.76 4.62
N VAL A 191 -12.29 7.32 3.78
CA VAL A 191 -12.43 6.93 2.37
C VAL A 191 -12.19 8.15 1.48
N ILE A 192 -11.35 7.99 0.46
CA ILE A 192 -11.12 8.97 -0.61
C ILE A 192 -11.76 8.43 -1.87
N ASN A 193 -12.73 9.17 -2.41
CA ASN A 193 -13.46 8.76 -3.61
C ASN A 193 -12.95 9.51 -4.84
N LEU A 194 -12.36 8.79 -5.82
CA LEU A 194 -11.93 9.33 -7.12
C LEU A 194 -12.98 9.12 -8.23
N TYR A 195 -14.27 9.24 -7.88
CA TYR A 195 -15.36 9.07 -8.86
C TYR A 195 -15.63 10.31 -9.71
N PHE A 196 -15.16 11.49 -9.27
CA PHE A 196 -15.55 12.79 -9.81
C PHE A 196 -14.35 13.70 -10.13
N LEU A 197 -13.19 13.14 -10.38
CA LEU A 197 -12.00 13.89 -10.77
C LEU A 197 -11.81 13.89 -12.29
#